data_dd6dc1b0837414de28354a37af9d5b72
#
_entry.id   dd6dc1b0837414de28354a37af9d5b72
#
_cell.length_a   1.000
_cell.length_b   1.000
_cell.length_c   1.000
_cell.angle_alpha   90.00
_cell.angle_beta   90.00
_cell.angle_gamma   90.00
#
_symmetry.space_group_name_H-M   'P 1'
#
loop_
_entity.id
_entity.type
_entity.pdbx_description
1 polymer ?
#
loop_
_entity_poly.entity_id
_entity_poly.type
_entity_poly.pdbx_seq_one_letter_code
_entity_poly.pdbx_strand_id
1 'polypeptide(L)'
;FKVEHVALAQKADVIMVAPATANVIAKLAHGLADDMLTTTILASKAPKIIAPAMNTGMYENPVTQDNLKLLEKYGMEVITPANGWLACGDVGAGKMPEPEDLFEYILKCIACKKDLRGKKVLVTAGPTQEAIDPVRYITNHSSGKMGYSLAKACMLRGADVTLVTGKTALTPPPFITTVSVISAKDMYEEVTARSVGMDMIFKAAAVADYRPVHIADEKIKKSDSSTSIELERTDDILKYLGEHKVPG
;
A
#
# COMPACT_ATOMS: atom_id res chain seq x y z
N PHE A 1 -44.05 8.82 5.19
CA PHE A 1 -43.04 9.38 6.13
C PHE A 1 -41.68 8.74 5.78
N LYS A 2 -40.70 9.54 5.33
CA LYS A 2 -39.32 9.07 5.20
C LYS A 2 -38.64 9.29 6.54
N VAL A 3 -38.27 8.22 7.22
CA VAL A 3 -37.47 8.26 8.44
C VAL A 3 -36.05 8.57 8.03
N GLU A 4 -35.48 9.73 8.41
CA GLU A 4 -34.24 10.27 7.89
C GLU A 4 -33.03 9.33 8.03
N HIS A 5 -32.80 8.78 9.22
CA HIS A 5 -31.66 7.87 9.45
C HIS A 5 -31.75 6.59 8.59
N VAL A 6 -32.96 6.10 8.32
CA VAL A 6 -33.18 4.93 7.43
C VAL A 6 -32.87 5.32 5.98
N ALA A 7 -33.33 6.51 5.55
CA ALA A 7 -33.08 6.99 4.20
C ALA A 7 -31.56 7.22 3.94
N LEU A 8 -30.84 7.79 4.90
CA LEU A 8 -29.39 7.95 4.83
C LEU A 8 -28.66 6.60 4.83
N ALA A 9 -29.06 5.68 5.72
CA ALA A 9 -28.49 4.34 5.81
C ALA A 9 -28.63 3.54 4.51
N GLN A 10 -29.78 3.66 3.82
CA GLN A 10 -30.05 2.97 2.55
C GLN A 10 -29.35 3.60 1.35
N LYS A 11 -29.06 4.90 1.41
CA LYS A 11 -28.40 5.64 0.31
C LYS A 11 -26.87 5.53 0.33
N ALA A 12 -26.29 5.18 1.46
CA ALA A 12 -24.85 5.16 1.63
C ALA A 12 -24.19 3.99 0.90
N ASP A 13 -23.17 4.26 0.08
CA ASP A 13 -22.25 3.26 -0.50
C ASP A 13 -21.15 2.89 0.50
N VAL A 14 -20.74 3.84 1.36
CA VAL A 14 -19.80 3.69 2.47
C VAL A 14 -20.14 4.73 3.55
N ILE A 15 -19.87 4.42 4.80
CA ILE A 15 -19.98 5.37 5.90
C ILE A 15 -18.61 5.49 6.57
N MET A 16 -18.08 6.72 6.62
CA MET A 16 -16.86 7.02 7.37
C MET A 16 -17.19 7.91 8.55
N VAL A 17 -16.66 7.54 9.72
CA VAL A 17 -16.71 8.38 10.94
C VAL A 17 -15.34 8.96 11.18
N ALA A 18 -15.16 10.23 10.87
CA ALA A 18 -13.89 10.94 10.99
C ALA A 18 -14.12 12.40 11.46
N PRO A 19 -13.72 12.76 12.67
CA PRO A 19 -13.12 11.91 13.71
C PRO A 19 -14.11 11.02 14.45
N ALA A 20 -13.66 9.82 14.88
CA ALA A 20 -14.40 8.98 15.80
C ALA A 20 -13.82 9.14 17.22
N THR A 21 -14.60 9.73 18.12
CA THR A 21 -14.21 9.89 19.54
C THR A 21 -14.40 8.57 20.29
N ALA A 22 -13.75 8.43 21.46
CA ALA A 22 -13.93 7.25 22.32
C ALA A 22 -15.40 6.99 22.67
N ASN A 23 -16.19 8.04 22.87
CA ASN A 23 -17.63 7.92 23.14
C ASN A 23 -18.39 7.30 21.95
N VAL A 24 -18.13 7.80 20.73
CA VAL A 24 -18.78 7.25 19.52
C VAL A 24 -18.36 5.80 19.28
N ILE A 25 -17.06 5.49 19.43
CA ILE A 25 -16.51 4.14 19.33
C ILE A 25 -17.21 3.19 20.31
N ALA A 26 -17.35 3.58 21.59
CA ALA A 26 -18.04 2.78 22.59
C ALA A 26 -19.51 2.56 22.24
N LYS A 27 -20.23 3.60 21.81
CA LYS A 27 -21.63 3.48 21.37
C LYS A 27 -21.77 2.49 20.22
N LEU A 28 -20.95 2.62 19.19
CA LEU A 28 -21.00 1.73 18.03
C LEU A 28 -20.65 0.28 18.39
N ALA A 29 -19.65 0.08 19.25
CA ALA A 29 -19.24 -1.25 19.71
C ALA A 29 -20.36 -1.99 20.48
N HIS A 30 -21.21 -1.25 21.20
CA HIS A 30 -22.27 -1.81 22.04
C HIS A 30 -23.70 -1.60 21.46
N GLY A 31 -23.81 -1.08 20.24
CA GLY A 31 -25.12 -0.90 19.58
C GLY A 31 -25.99 0.18 20.19
N LEU A 32 -25.41 1.16 20.88
CA LEU A 32 -26.16 2.31 21.40
C LEU A 32 -26.46 3.29 20.28
N ALA A 33 -27.74 3.58 20.08
CA ALA A 33 -28.25 4.37 18.96
C ALA A 33 -29.19 5.48 19.49
N ASP A 34 -28.61 6.41 20.23
CA ASP A 34 -29.29 7.50 20.93
C ASP A 34 -29.17 8.86 20.22
N ASP A 35 -28.51 8.88 19.06
CA ASP A 35 -28.35 10.06 18.21
C ASP A 35 -28.47 9.69 16.71
N MET A 36 -28.55 10.69 15.83
CA MET A 36 -28.73 10.49 14.39
C MET A 36 -27.56 9.70 13.76
N LEU A 37 -26.32 9.95 14.18
CA LEU A 37 -25.13 9.27 13.67
C LEU A 37 -25.17 7.79 13.99
N THR A 38 -25.30 7.44 15.27
CA THR A 38 -25.25 6.07 15.76
C THR A 38 -26.45 5.26 15.26
N THR A 39 -27.63 5.87 15.18
CA THR A 39 -28.83 5.25 14.61
C THR A 39 -28.67 4.96 13.11
N THR A 40 -28.11 5.92 12.35
CA THR A 40 -27.85 5.73 10.91
C THR A 40 -26.86 4.59 10.67
N ILE A 41 -25.76 4.54 11.44
CA ILE A 41 -24.76 3.51 11.31
C ILE A 41 -25.31 2.12 11.64
N LEU A 42 -26.11 2.02 12.71
CA LEU A 42 -26.73 0.77 13.14
C LEU A 42 -27.72 0.26 12.09
N ALA A 43 -28.47 1.15 11.42
CA ALA A 43 -29.43 0.82 10.37
C ALA A 43 -28.79 0.48 9.03
N SER A 44 -27.53 0.87 8.79
CA SER A 44 -26.89 0.74 7.47
C SER A 44 -26.22 -0.62 7.27
N LYS A 45 -26.34 -1.15 6.03
CA LYS A 45 -25.60 -2.31 5.54
C LYS A 45 -24.31 -1.92 4.80
N ALA A 46 -24.09 -0.62 4.53
CA ALA A 46 -22.88 -0.14 3.86
C ALA A 46 -21.63 -0.47 4.69
N PRO A 47 -20.47 -0.68 4.05
CA PRO A 47 -19.18 -0.76 4.73
C PRO A 47 -18.95 0.46 5.63
N LYS A 48 -18.32 0.23 6.77
CA LYS A 48 -18.06 1.29 7.76
C LYS A 48 -16.58 1.43 7.98
N ILE A 49 -16.09 2.67 7.96
CA ILE A 49 -14.71 3.04 8.19
C ILE A 49 -14.67 3.98 9.40
N ILE A 50 -13.88 3.63 10.39
CA ILE A 50 -13.78 4.36 11.66
C ILE A 50 -12.38 4.96 11.77
N ALA A 51 -12.29 6.28 11.85
CA ALA A 51 -11.04 7.02 12.03
C ALA A 51 -10.96 7.57 13.47
N PRO A 52 -10.37 6.82 14.42
CA PRO A 52 -10.25 7.27 15.79
C PRO A 52 -9.44 8.56 15.90
N ALA A 53 -9.92 9.51 16.72
CA ALA A 53 -9.15 10.69 17.09
C ALA A 53 -9.50 11.13 18.50
N MET A 54 -8.49 11.15 19.38
CA MET A 54 -8.63 11.47 20.79
C MET A 54 -7.27 11.71 21.45
N ASN A 55 -7.25 12.12 22.71
CA ASN A 55 -6.03 12.15 23.53
C ASN A 55 -5.37 10.76 23.58
N THR A 56 -4.04 10.72 23.63
CA THR A 56 -3.25 9.48 23.65
C THR A 56 -3.67 8.54 24.78
N GLY A 57 -3.83 9.06 26.01
CA GLY A 57 -4.25 8.24 27.14
C GLY A 57 -5.66 7.64 26.98
N MET A 58 -6.57 8.35 26.28
CA MET A 58 -7.88 7.79 25.91
C MET A 58 -7.76 6.72 24.84
N TYR A 59 -6.89 6.92 23.86
CA TYR A 59 -6.67 5.95 22.79
C TYR A 59 -6.02 4.65 23.33
N GLU A 60 -5.00 4.79 24.18
CA GLU A 60 -4.28 3.65 24.76
C GLU A 60 -5.07 2.95 25.90
N ASN A 61 -6.17 3.54 26.36
CA ASN A 61 -6.98 2.94 27.40
C ASN A 61 -7.49 1.56 26.97
N PRO A 62 -7.32 0.51 27.81
CA PRO A 62 -7.74 -0.85 27.47
C PRO A 62 -9.20 -0.95 27.03
N VAL A 63 -10.11 -0.19 27.63
CA VAL A 63 -11.53 -0.18 27.25
C VAL A 63 -11.72 0.35 25.82
N THR A 64 -10.97 1.39 25.44
CA THR A 64 -11.02 1.93 24.07
C THR A 64 -10.46 0.92 23.07
N GLN A 65 -9.32 0.29 23.40
CA GLN A 65 -8.69 -0.72 22.55
C GLN A 65 -9.58 -1.95 22.37
N ASP A 66 -10.28 -2.39 23.40
CA ASP A 66 -11.22 -3.52 23.30
C ASP A 66 -12.45 -3.16 22.46
N ASN A 67 -12.97 -1.92 22.59
CA ASN A 67 -14.05 -1.44 21.74
C ASN A 67 -13.63 -1.36 20.25
N LEU A 68 -12.41 -0.92 19.94
CA LEU A 68 -11.89 -0.90 18.57
C LEU A 68 -11.81 -2.33 17.98
N LYS A 69 -11.26 -3.29 18.72
CA LYS A 69 -11.23 -4.71 18.32
C LYS A 69 -12.64 -5.27 18.11
N LEU A 70 -13.61 -4.83 18.91
CA LEU A 70 -15.00 -5.26 18.77
C LEU A 70 -15.62 -4.72 17.48
N LEU A 71 -15.32 -3.47 17.08
CA LEU A 71 -15.73 -2.92 15.80
C LEU A 71 -15.13 -3.69 14.62
N GLU A 72 -13.83 -4.03 14.69
CA GLU A 72 -13.17 -4.86 13.68
C GLU A 72 -13.82 -6.25 13.56
N LYS A 73 -14.13 -6.89 14.70
CA LYS A 73 -14.86 -8.17 14.74
C LYS A 73 -16.24 -8.08 14.07
N TYR A 74 -16.88 -6.92 14.11
CA TYR A 74 -18.15 -6.66 13.42
C TYR A 74 -17.98 -6.27 11.94
N GLY A 75 -16.73 -6.32 11.43
CA GLY A 75 -16.43 -6.05 10.01
C GLY A 75 -16.30 -4.57 9.66
N MET A 76 -16.12 -3.69 10.64
CA MET A 76 -15.79 -2.30 10.40
C MET A 76 -14.28 -2.15 10.18
N GLU A 77 -13.86 -1.32 9.22
CA GLU A 77 -12.45 -1.00 9.02
C GLU A 77 -12.04 0.10 10.00
N VAL A 78 -11.14 -0.21 10.93
CA VAL A 78 -10.60 0.75 11.90
C VAL A 78 -9.26 1.27 11.40
N ILE A 79 -9.18 2.58 11.20
CA ILE A 79 -7.94 3.25 10.77
C ILE A 79 -7.06 3.48 11.99
N THR A 80 -5.80 3.08 11.91
CA THR A 80 -4.81 3.44 12.93
C THR A 80 -4.60 4.95 12.95
N PRO A 81 -4.78 5.65 14.08
CA PRO A 81 -4.54 7.08 14.14
C PRO A 81 -3.08 7.42 13.90
N ALA A 82 -2.83 8.61 13.35
CA ALA A 82 -1.49 9.12 13.16
C ALA A 82 -0.84 9.52 14.49
N ASN A 83 0.49 9.51 14.51
CA ASN A 83 1.28 10.11 15.58
C ASN A 83 1.52 11.60 15.27
N GLY A 84 1.43 12.46 16.26
CA GLY A 84 1.70 13.88 16.08
C GLY A 84 1.18 14.75 17.22
N TRP A 85 1.17 16.05 16.97
CA TRP A 85 0.59 17.02 17.90
C TRP A 85 -0.93 16.86 17.98
N LEU A 86 -1.43 16.73 19.17
CA LEU A 86 -2.85 16.65 19.50
C LEU A 86 -3.40 18.02 19.93
N ALA A 87 -4.70 18.20 19.82
CA ALA A 87 -5.36 19.45 20.22
C ALA A 87 -5.18 19.79 21.71
N CYS A 88 -4.87 18.80 22.55
CA CYS A 88 -4.55 19.00 23.97
C CYS A 88 -3.10 19.46 24.23
N GLY A 89 -2.27 19.60 23.20
CA GLY A 89 -0.86 20.01 23.34
C GLY A 89 0.12 18.85 23.56
N ASP A 90 -0.36 17.61 23.63
CA ASP A 90 0.47 16.42 23.73
C ASP A 90 0.96 15.94 22.36
N VAL A 91 2.02 15.13 22.34
CA VAL A 91 2.53 14.44 21.16
C VAL A 91 2.37 12.95 21.37
N GLY A 92 1.66 12.27 20.47
CA GLY A 92 1.47 10.83 20.59
C GLY A 92 0.48 10.27 19.56
N ALA A 93 0.07 9.03 19.76
CA ALA A 93 -0.97 8.39 18.97
C ALA A 93 -2.35 8.99 19.34
N GLY A 94 -3.19 9.19 18.31
CA GLY A 94 -4.54 9.72 18.52
C GLY A 94 -4.90 10.88 17.59
N LYS A 95 -3.97 11.32 16.72
CA LYS A 95 -4.25 12.30 15.68
C LYS A 95 -5.05 11.64 14.54
N MET A 96 -6.12 12.30 14.08
CA MET A 96 -6.82 11.88 12.86
C MET A 96 -5.84 11.92 11.68
N PRO A 97 -5.78 10.89 10.82
CA PRO A 97 -5.01 10.94 9.57
C PRO A 97 -5.43 12.13 8.71
N GLU A 98 -4.58 12.54 7.79
CA GLU A 98 -4.89 13.63 6.87
C GLU A 98 -6.06 13.25 5.94
N PRO A 99 -6.87 14.23 5.48
CA PRO A 99 -8.04 13.94 4.64
C PRO A 99 -7.72 13.15 3.38
N GLU A 100 -6.54 13.35 2.81
CA GLU A 100 -6.06 12.64 1.63
C GLU A 100 -5.89 11.14 1.92
N ASP A 101 -5.35 10.79 3.09
CA ASP A 101 -5.20 9.40 3.52
C ASP A 101 -6.57 8.75 3.75
N LEU A 102 -7.47 9.47 4.43
CA LEU A 102 -8.85 9.02 4.66
C LEU A 102 -9.58 8.76 3.34
N PHE A 103 -9.35 9.61 2.33
CA PHE A 103 -9.93 9.45 1.01
C PHE A 103 -9.45 8.17 0.30
N GLU A 104 -8.18 7.78 0.45
CA GLU A 104 -7.68 6.51 -0.09
C GLU A 104 -8.37 5.28 0.55
N TYR A 105 -8.75 5.33 1.83
CA TYR A 105 -9.58 4.28 2.44
C TYR A 105 -10.97 4.19 1.81
N ILE A 106 -11.60 5.33 1.52
CA ILE A 106 -12.89 5.36 0.82
C ILE A 106 -12.73 4.75 -0.58
N LEU A 107 -11.72 5.18 -1.35
CA LEU A 107 -11.44 4.63 -2.68
C LEU A 107 -11.18 3.13 -2.63
N LYS A 108 -10.35 2.67 -1.69
CA LYS A 108 -10.12 1.24 -1.46
C LYS A 108 -11.43 0.49 -1.23
N CYS A 109 -12.42 1.10 -0.61
CA CYS A 109 -13.71 0.47 -0.33
C CYS A 109 -14.62 0.42 -1.57
N ILE A 110 -14.81 1.54 -2.29
CA ILE A 110 -15.89 1.69 -3.27
C ILE A 110 -15.47 1.88 -4.73
N ALA A 111 -14.19 2.21 -5.02
CA ALA A 111 -13.78 2.63 -6.36
C ALA A 111 -13.96 1.54 -7.43
N CYS A 112 -13.84 0.27 -7.07
CA CYS A 112 -13.91 -0.84 -8.01
C CYS A 112 -14.65 -2.04 -7.42
N LYS A 113 -15.21 -2.88 -8.32
CA LYS A 113 -15.68 -4.21 -7.93
C LYS A 113 -14.51 -5.05 -7.40
N LYS A 114 -14.70 -5.79 -6.30
CA LYS A 114 -13.66 -6.58 -5.62
C LYS A 114 -13.50 -7.98 -6.25
N ASP A 115 -13.32 -8.03 -7.55
CA ASP A 115 -13.22 -9.27 -8.34
C ASP A 115 -11.84 -9.96 -8.22
N LEU A 116 -10.85 -9.29 -7.62
CA LEU A 116 -9.55 -9.87 -7.28
C LEU A 116 -9.40 -10.17 -5.78
N ARG A 117 -10.51 -10.20 -5.02
CA ARG A 117 -10.45 -10.51 -3.57
C ARG A 117 -9.85 -11.91 -3.35
N GLY A 118 -8.87 -11.98 -2.44
CA GLY A 118 -8.15 -13.22 -2.12
C GLY A 118 -7.07 -13.62 -3.12
N LYS A 119 -6.88 -12.82 -4.19
CA LYS A 119 -5.79 -13.02 -5.16
C LYS A 119 -4.52 -12.32 -4.70
N LYS A 120 -3.39 -13.01 -4.83
CA LYS A 120 -2.05 -12.48 -4.58
C LYS A 120 -1.42 -12.05 -5.89
N VAL A 121 -1.00 -10.80 -5.96
CA VAL A 121 -0.49 -10.17 -7.20
C VAL A 121 0.90 -9.60 -6.96
N LEU A 122 1.87 -10.01 -7.77
CA LEU A 122 3.21 -9.43 -7.80
C LEU A 122 3.31 -8.48 -8.99
N VAL A 123 3.79 -7.26 -8.75
CA VAL A 123 4.02 -6.27 -9.81
C VAL A 123 5.46 -5.80 -9.74
N THR A 124 6.17 -5.77 -10.87
CA THR A 124 7.49 -5.12 -10.94
C THR A 124 7.37 -3.73 -11.57
N ALA A 125 8.15 -2.76 -11.10
CA ALA A 125 8.10 -1.39 -11.59
C ALA A 125 9.45 -0.68 -11.55
N GLY A 126 9.55 0.45 -12.24
CA GLY A 126 10.74 1.30 -12.25
C GLY A 126 11.91 0.70 -13.00
N PRO A 127 13.02 1.45 -13.13
CA PRO A 127 14.26 0.99 -13.73
C PRO A 127 15.16 0.31 -12.70
N THR A 128 15.99 -0.62 -13.15
CA THR A 128 17.16 -1.06 -12.38
C THR A 128 18.36 -0.15 -12.65
N GLN A 129 19.32 -0.16 -11.74
CA GLN A 129 20.56 0.64 -11.81
C GLN A 129 21.74 -0.30 -11.64
N GLU A 130 22.56 -0.40 -12.70
CA GLU A 130 23.73 -1.28 -12.70
C GLU A 130 24.98 -0.43 -12.43
N ALA A 131 25.57 -0.58 -11.26
CA ALA A 131 26.68 0.23 -10.83
C ALA A 131 27.93 0.05 -11.71
N ILE A 132 28.56 1.16 -12.09
CA ILE A 132 29.88 1.20 -12.72
C ILE A 132 30.95 1.45 -11.64
N ASP A 133 30.66 2.35 -10.73
CA ASP A 133 31.46 2.72 -9.57
C ASP A 133 30.52 3.27 -8.47
N PRO A 134 31.00 3.68 -7.28
CA PRO A 134 30.13 4.18 -6.21
C PRO A 134 29.27 5.40 -6.55
N VAL A 135 29.52 6.05 -7.69
CA VAL A 135 28.89 7.33 -8.08
C VAL A 135 28.05 7.20 -9.34
N ARG A 136 28.42 6.30 -10.27
CA ARG A 136 27.81 6.17 -11.60
C ARG A 136 27.22 4.80 -11.84
N TYR A 137 26.13 4.78 -12.60
CA TYR A 137 25.41 3.56 -12.95
C TYR A 137 24.81 3.68 -14.36
N ILE A 138 24.55 2.53 -14.97
CA ILE A 138 23.76 2.39 -16.19
C ILE A 138 22.30 2.14 -15.77
N THR A 139 21.36 2.77 -16.43
CA THR A 139 19.94 2.60 -16.15
C THR A 139 19.09 2.85 -17.39
N ASN A 140 17.86 2.36 -17.36
CA ASN A 140 16.86 2.61 -18.39
C ASN A 140 16.05 3.87 -18.07
N HIS A 141 15.59 4.58 -19.10
CA HIS A 141 14.63 5.66 -18.96
C HIS A 141 13.25 5.08 -18.62
N SER A 142 12.92 4.99 -17.35
CA SER A 142 11.62 4.54 -16.89
C SER A 142 11.16 5.34 -15.68
N SER A 143 9.92 5.82 -15.71
CA SER A 143 9.31 6.52 -14.57
C SER A 143 8.65 5.56 -13.57
N GLY A 144 8.44 4.29 -13.94
CA GLY A 144 7.70 3.33 -13.11
C GLY A 144 6.18 3.50 -13.12
N LYS A 145 5.62 4.53 -13.77
CA LYS A 145 4.18 4.86 -13.73
C LYS A 145 3.27 3.69 -14.07
N MET A 146 3.62 2.88 -15.08
CA MET A 146 2.80 1.73 -15.49
C MET A 146 2.65 0.71 -14.35
N GLY A 147 3.77 0.27 -13.76
CA GLY A 147 3.74 -0.71 -12.67
C GLY A 147 3.03 -0.19 -11.42
N TYR A 148 3.25 1.07 -11.05
CA TYR A 148 2.54 1.70 -9.93
C TYR A 148 1.03 1.78 -10.17
N SER A 149 0.61 2.11 -11.39
CA SER A 149 -0.81 2.16 -11.77
C SER A 149 -1.46 0.76 -11.76
N LEU A 150 -0.74 -0.26 -12.25
CA LEU A 150 -1.20 -1.66 -12.19
C LEU A 150 -1.35 -2.13 -10.73
N ALA A 151 -0.36 -1.84 -9.89
CA ALA A 151 -0.40 -2.18 -8.47
C ALA A 151 -1.62 -1.51 -7.78
N LYS A 152 -1.84 -0.21 -8.01
CA LYS A 152 -3.01 0.52 -7.48
C LYS A 152 -4.32 -0.07 -8.01
N ALA A 153 -4.41 -0.39 -9.28
CA ALA A 153 -5.61 -0.96 -9.89
C ALA A 153 -5.95 -2.35 -9.29
N CYS A 154 -4.96 -3.21 -9.12
CA CYS A 154 -5.14 -4.52 -8.49
C CYS A 154 -5.57 -4.39 -7.02
N MET A 155 -4.96 -3.49 -6.26
CA MET A 155 -5.32 -3.20 -4.87
C MET A 155 -6.76 -2.70 -4.76
N LEU A 156 -7.18 -1.75 -5.60
CA LEU A 156 -8.56 -1.25 -5.62
C LEU A 156 -9.58 -2.33 -5.98
N ARG A 157 -9.19 -3.34 -6.74
CA ARG A 157 -10.01 -4.53 -7.06
C ARG A 157 -9.95 -5.61 -5.97
N GLY A 158 -9.25 -5.36 -4.87
CA GLY A 158 -9.24 -6.21 -3.67
C GLY A 158 -8.14 -7.28 -3.62
N ALA A 159 -7.14 -7.20 -4.50
CA ALA A 159 -5.98 -8.09 -4.45
C ALA A 159 -5.04 -7.74 -3.28
N ASP A 160 -4.33 -8.76 -2.78
CA ASP A 160 -3.13 -8.60 -1.96
C ASP A 160 -1.94 -8.37 -2.90
N VAL A 161 -1.39 -7.14 -2.89
CA VAL A 161 -0.41 -6.70 -3.88
C VAL A 161 0.96 -6.52 -3.28
N THR A 162 1.96 -7.14 -3.91
CA THR A 162 3.38 -6.87 -3.67
C THR A 162 3.97 -6.14 -4.87
N LEU A 163 4.52 -4.95 -4.65
CA LEU A 163 5.23 -4.14 -5.64
C LEU A 163 6.73 -4.25 -5.41
N VAL A 164 7.45 -4.87 -6.36
CA VAL A 164 8.93 -4.87 -6.39
C VAL A 164 9.38 -3.75 -7.33
N THR A 165 10.04 -2.74 -6.80
CA THR A 165 10.32 -1.53 -7.58
C THR A 165 11.76 -1.10 -7.50
N GLY A 166 12.35 -0.77 -8.66
CA GLY A 166 13.55 0.04 -8.75
C GLY A 166 13.27 1.48 -8.30
N LYS A 167 14.34 2.28 -8.22
CA LYS A 167 14.25 3.67 -7.72
C LYS A 167 13.44 4.55 -8.66
N THR A 168 12.36 5.15 -8.15
CA THR A 168 11.51 6.11 -8.85
C THR A 168 11.26 7.34 -7.99
N ALA A 169 10.72 8.41 -8.58
CA ALA A 169 10.22 9.59 -7.84
C ALA A 169 8.75 9.43 -7.39
N LEU A 170 8.14 8.27 -7.64
CA LEU A 170 6.74 8.02 -7.29
C LEU A 170 6.62 7.54 -5.86
N THR A 171 5.56 7.98 -5.20
CA THR A 171 5.14 7.42 -3.91
C THR A 171 4.38 6.11 -4.16
N PRO A 172 4.75 5.01 -3.50
CA PRO A 172 4.01 3.76 -3.60
C PRO A 172 2.53 3.95 -3.22
N PRO A 173 1.60 3.27 -3.91
CA PRO A 173 0.20 3.26 -3.49
C PRO A 173 0.06 2.75 -2.05
N PRO A 174 -0.88 3.29 -1.27
CA PRO A 174 -1.16 2.75 0.07
C PRO A 174 -1.74 1.33 -0.01
N PHE A 175 -1.72 0.61 1.11
CA PHE A 175 -2.32 -0.72 1.27
C PHE A 175 -1.68 -1.84 0.43
N ILE A 176 -0.45 -1.65 -0.04
CA ILE A 176 0.33 -2.68 -0.73
C ILE A 176 1.66 -2.91 -0.02
N THR A 177 2.22 -4.10 -0.19
CA THR A 177 3.59 -4.37 0.24
C THR A 177 4.56 -3.85 -0.82
N THR A 178 5.51 -2.99 -0.42
CA THR A 178 6.52 -2.46 -1.35
C THR A 178 7.91 -2.98 -0.99
N VAL A 179 8.61 -3.51 -1.98
CA VAL A 179 9.98 -4.01 -1.89
C VAL A 179 10.85 -3.17 -2.83
N SER A 180 11.79 -2.42 -2.28
CA SER A 180 12.72 -1.60 -3.06
C SER A 180 13.95 -2.41 -3.44
N VAL A 181 14.33 -2.32 -4.70
CA VAL A 181 15.53 -2.95 -5.27
C VAL A 181 16.35 -1.94 -6.01
N ILE A 182 17.63 -2.25 -6.26
CA ILE A 182 18.54 -1.37 -6.99
C ILE A 182 18.90 -1.99 -8.34
N SER A 183 19.47 -3.19 -8.33
CA SER A 183 20.01 -3.85 -9.53
C SER A 183 19.03 -4.85 -10.15
N ALA A 184 19.35 -5.29 -11.37
CA ALA A 184 18.65 -6.39 -12.03
C ALA A 184 18.76 -7.69 -11.21
N LYS A 185 19.91 -7.89 -10.56
CA LYS A 185 20.12 -9.05 -9.67
C LYS A 185 19.18 -9.01 -8.48
N ASP A 186 19.09 -7.87 -7.78
CA ASP A 186 18.16 -7.75 -6.64
C ASP A 186 16.72 -7.99 -7.07
N MET A 187 16.31 -7.43 -8.23
CA MET A 187 14.97 -7.63 -8.76
C MET A 187 14.72 -9.10 -9.10
N TYR A 188 15.71 -9.80 -9.68
CA TYR A 188 15.61 -11.22 -9.96
C TYR A 188 15.41 -12.02 -8.67
N GLU A 189 16.24 -11.80 -7.66
CA GLU A 189 16.18 -12.49 -6.37
C GLU A 189 14.83 -12.26 -5.67
N GLU A 190 14.38 -11.01 -5.59
CA GLU A 190 13.12 -10.64 -4.92
C GLU A 190 11.88 -11.19 -5.67
N VAL A 191 11.88 -11.15 -6.99
CA VAL A 191 10.76 -11.67 -7.79
C VAL A 191 10.71 -13.19 -7.72
N THR A 192 11.83 -13.87 -7.88
CA THR A 192 11.86 -15.35 -7.87
C THR A 192 11.50 -15.89 -6.49
N ALA A 193 12.00 -15.29 -5.41
CA ALA A 193 11.68 -15.70 -4.04
C ALA A 193 10.18 -15.52 -3.72
N ARG A 194 9.52 -14.52 -4.30
CA ARG A 194 8.10 -14.22 -4.04
C ARG A 194 7.13 -14.79 -5.06
N SER A 195 7.62 -15.31 -6.19
CA SER A 195 6.76 -15.83 -7.26
C SER A 195 5.91 -17.02 -6.83
N VAL A 196 6.39 -17.80 -5.87
CA VAL A 196 5.69 -18.97 -5.35
C VAL A 196 4.43 -18.54 -4.61
N GLY A 197 3.28 -19.09 -5.03
CA GLY A 197 1.98 -18.79 -4.42
C GLY A 197 1.34 -17.46 -4.88
N MET A 198 1.89 -16.81 -5.91
CA MET A 198 1.23 -15.69 -6.56
C MET A 198 0.24 -16.19 -7.61
N ASP A 199 -0.97 -15.59 -7.61
CA ASP A 199 -1.98 -15.88 -8.64
C ASP A 199 -1.66 -15.16 -9.95
N MET A 200 -1.02 -13.98 -9.89
CA MET A 200 -0.68 -13.16 -11.06
C MET A 200 0.65 -12.43 -10.87
N ILE A 201 1.43 -12.32 -11.93
CA ILE A 201 2.69 -11.57 -11.96
C ILE A 201 2.67 -10.60 -13.14
N PHE A 202 2.78 -9.30 -12.87
CA PHE A 202 2.90 -8.25 -13.89
C PHE A 202 4.33 -7.74 -13.95
N LYS A 203 5.01 -7.98 -15.07
CA LYS A 203 6.36 -7.48 -15.32
C LYS A 203 6.31 -6.15 -16.08
N ALA A 204 6.35 -5.04 -15.34
CA ALA A 204 6.34 -3.67 -15.89
C ALA A 204 7.61 -2.87 -15.56
N ALA A 205 8.59 -3.49 -14.90
CA ALA A 205 9.90 -2.87 -14.67
C ALA A 205 10.74 -2.80 -15.94
N ALA A 206 11.56 -1.78 -16.06
CA ALA A 206 12.59 -1.66 -17.08
C ALA A 206 13.91 -2.22 -16.51
N VAL A 207 14.03 -3.54 -16.54
CA VAL A 207 15.23 -4.26 -16.06
C VAL A 207 16.34 -4.11 -17.09
N ALA A 208 17.57 -3.88 -16.64
CA ALA A 208 18.72 -3.85 -17.52
C ALA A 208 19.04 -5.26 -18.05
N ASP A 209 19.28 -5.40 -19.36
CA ASP A 209 19.70 -6.65 -19.99
C ASP A 209 21.20 -6.94 -19.83
N TYR A 210 21.96 -5.91 -19.48
CA TYR A 210 23.40 -5.95 -19.30
C TYR A 210 23.82 -5.19 -18.04
N ARG A 211 24.87 -5.69 -17.37
CA ARG A 211 25.53 -5.05 -16.24
C ARG A 211 27.03 -5.03 -16.44
N PRO A 212 27.79 -4.08 -15.82
CA PRO A 212 29.25 -4.13 -15.81
C PRO A 212 29.78 -5.44 -15.21
N VAL A 213 30.76 -6.04 -15.91
CA VAL A 213 31.47 -7.25 -15.40
C VAL A 213 32.24 -6.93 -14.12
N HIS A 214 32.82 -5.72 -14.07
CA HIS A 214 33.59 -5.24 -12.91
C HIS A 214 33.03 -3.91 -12.42
N ILE A 215 32.72 -3.82 -11.14
CA ILE A 215 32.35 -2.58 -10.46
C ILE A 215 33.59 -2.06 -9.77
N ALA A 216 33.96 -0.82 -10.06
CA ALA A 216 35.15 -0.19 -9.42
C ALA A 216 34.82 0.18 -7.97
N ASP A 217 35.73 -0.12 -7.04
CA ASP A 217 35.56 0.19 -5.61
C ASP A 217 35.64 1.71 -5.33
N GLU A 218 36.35 2.44 -6.20
CA GLU A 218 36.49 3.88 -6.13
C GLU A 218 35.97 4.55 -7.41
N LYS A 219 35.59 5.84 -7.29
CA LYS A 219 35.20 6.65 -8.44
C LYS A 219 36.29 6.64 -9.52
N ILE A 220 36.00 6.15 -10.71
CA ILE A 220 36.88 6.15 -11.84
C ILE A 220 37.27 7.60 -12.19
N LYS A 221 38.57 7.94 -12.07
CA LYS A 221 39.05 9.29 -12.36
C LYS A 221 39.17 9.50 -13.88
N LYS A 222 39.05 10.75 -14.31
CA LYS A 222 39.24 11.14 -15.70
C LYS A 222 40.69 10.85 -16.11
N SER A 223 40.89 10.21 -17.25
CA SER A 223 42.18 10.01 -17.89
C SER A 223 42.21 10.69 -19.27
N ASP A 224 43.38 10.84 -19.85
CA ASP A 224 43.56 11.42 -21.19
C ASP A 224 43.19 10.43 -22.32
N SER A 225 42.88 9.18 -21.97
CA SER A 225 42.47 8.12 -22.90
C SER A 225 40.97 7.82 -22.84
N SER A 226 40.47 7.19 -23.89
CA SER A 226 39.11 6.62 -23.90
C SER A 226 38.99 5.51 -22.84
N THR A 227 37.78 5.38 -22.26
CA THR A 227 37.45 4.31 -21.30
C THR A 227 36.36 3.44 -21.90
N SER A 228 36.48 2.11 -21.80
CA SER A 228 35.47 1.14 -22.16
C SER A 228 34.99 0.45 -20.92
N ILE A 229 33.72 0.06 -20.92
CA ILE A 229 33.09 -0.73 -19.85
C ILE A 229 32.69 -2.05 -20.48
N GLU A 230 33.23 -3.14 -19.99
CA GLU A 230 32.82 -4.50 -20.40
C GLU A 230 31.50 -4.84 -19.72
N LEU A 231 30.56 -5.36 -20.50
CA LEU A 231 29.21 -5.69 -20.02
C LEU A 231 28.95 -7.20 -20.18
N GLU A 232 28.30 -7.79 -19.19
CA GLU A 232 27.74 -9.14 -19.25
C GLU A 232 26.22 -9.13 -19.17
N ARG A 233 25.57 -10.22 -19.61
CA ARG A 233 24.12 -10.36 -19.53
C ARG A 233 23.65 -10.53 -18.09
N THR A 234 22.50 -9.94 -17.79
CA THR A 234 21.77 -10.17 -16.54
C THR A 234 20.90 -11.43 -16.64
N ASP A 235 20.43 -11.89 -15.49
CA ASP A 235 19.51 -13.03 -15.41
C ASP A 235 18.14 -12.69 -15.96
N ASP A 236 17.54 -13.61 -16.75
CA ASP A 236 16.23 -13.43 -17.35
C ASP A 236 15.13 -13.90 -16.39
N ILE A 237 14.49 -12.94 -15.74
CA ILE A 237 13.39 -13.19 -14.79
C ILE A 237 12.22 -13.89 -15.49
N LEU A 238 11.87 -13.51 -16.73
CA LEU A 238 10.72 -14.07 -17.42
C LEU A 238 10.95 -15.51 -17.81
N LYS A 239 12.16 -15.83 -18.26
CA LYS A 239 12.59 -17.19 -18.56
C LYS A 239 12.50 -18.05 -17.32
N TYR A 240 13.05 -17.60 -16.18
CA TYR A 240 12.99 -18.33 -14.91
C TYR A 240 11.55 -18.62 -14.50
N LEU A 241 10.67 -17.59 -14.52
CA LEU A 241 9.26 -17.76 -14.16
C LEU A 241 8.52 -18.75 -15.09
N GLY A 242 8.87 -18.77 -16.39
CA GLY A 242 8.32 -19.70 -17.36
C GLY A 242 8.72 -21.16 -17.10
N GLU A 243 9.99 -21.39 -16.75
CA GLU A 243 10.55 -22.72 -16.45
C GLU A 243 10.07 -23.27 -15.08
N HIS A 244 9.75 -22.38 -14.13
CA HIS A 244 9.32 -22.73 -12.77
C HIS A 244 7.83 -22.47 -12.52
N LYS A 245 7.04 -22.43 -13.59
CA LYS A 245 5.59 -22.21 -13.50
C LYS A 245 4.92 -23.36 -12.77
N VAL A 246 4.25 -23.05 -11.65
CA VAL A 246 3.42 -24.01 -10.93
C VAL A 246 2.10 -24.17 -11.70
N PRO A 247 1.67 -25.40 -12.03
CA PRO A 247 0.36 -25.63 -12.62
C PRO A 247 -0.75 -25.18 -11.66
N GLY A 248 -1.66 -24.33 -12.14
CA GLY A 248 -2.80 -23.81 -11.34
C GLY A 248 -3.74 -23.01 -12.23
#